data_d29b56c1c26e20188668865269cee146
#
_entry.id   d29b56c1c26e20188668865269cee146
#
_cell.length_a   1.000
_cell.length_b   1.000
_cell.length_c   1.000
_cell.angle_alpha   90.00
_cell.angle_beta   90.00
_cell.angle_gamma   90.00
#
_symmetry.space_group_name_H-M   'P 1'
#
loop_
_entity.id
_entity.type
_entity.pdbx_description
1 polymer ?
#
loop_
_entity_poly.entity_id
_entity_poly.type
_entity_poly.pdbx_seq_one_letter_code
_entity_poly.pdbx_strand_id
1 'polypeptide(L)'
;NLDNNSKILDIGCGRGYMMHDLSLLIPGAEIKGVDISNYAKENSIESMQDNIVVANANNLPFPDDYFDLVIAINTLHNLPLIDCKQAFREINRVTKNNSFVMNDAWRDDRGKQSMLNWNLTALTYMSCDDWEELFKEVDYKGDYYWFFAE
;
A
#
# COMPACT_ATOMS: atom_id res chain seq x y z
N ASN A 1 2.47 0.08 19.17
CA ASN A 1 2.44 -1.38 19.31
C ASN A 1 1.09 -1.90 18.86
N LEU A 2 1.07 -2.91 17.98
CA LEU A 2 -0.16 -3.59 17.57
C LEU A 2 -0.53 -4.66 18.61
N ASP A 3 -1.85 -4.84 18.80
CA ASP A 3 -2.42 -5.82 19.72
C ASP A 3 -3.66 -6.50 19.12
N ASN A 4 -4.32 -7.34 19.89
CA ASN A 4 -5.49 -8.12 19.45
C ASN A 4 -6.74 -7.27 19.12
N ASN A 5 -6.73 -5.98 19.40
CA ASN A 5 -7.82 -5.05 19.07
C ASN A 5 -7.44 -4.10 17.92
N SER A 6 -6.24 -4.23 17.41
CA SER A 6 -5.74 -3.35 16.34
C SER A 6 -6.49 -3.56 15.04
N LYS A 7 -6.66 -2.48 14.29
CA LYS A 7 -7.25 -2.46 12.95
C LYS A 7 -6.18 -2.22 11.93
N ILE A 8 -6.06 -3.11 10.96
CA ILE A 8 -4.99 -3.10 9.95
C ILE A 8 -5.61 -3.09 8.56
N LEU A 9 -5.09 -2.22 7.68
CA LEU A 9 -5.45 -2.19 6.27
C LEU A 9 -4.26 -2.55 5.41
N ASP A 10 -4.46 -3.47 4.47
CA ASP A 10 -3.53 -3.82 3.39
C ASP A 10 -4.06 -3.28 2.06
N ILE A 11 -3.38 -2.28 1.48
CA ILE A 11 -3.75 -1.66 0.20
C ILE A 11 -2.98 -2.33 -0.93
N GLY A 12 -3.71 -2.84 -1.92
CA GLY A 12 -3.17 -3.71 -2.97
C GLY A 12 -2.94 -5.12 -2.44
N CYS A 13 -3.86 -5.61 -1.62
CA CYS A 13 -3.73 -6.86 -0.89
C CYS A 13 -3.69 -8.11 -1.78
N GLY A 14 -4.00 -7.98 -3.09
CA GLY A 14 -4.04 -9.09 -4.02
C GLY A 14 -4.92 -10.22 -3.49
N ARG A 15 -4.35 -11.42 -3.36
CA ARG A 15 -5.04 -12.61 -2.87
C ARG A 15 -5.06 -12.76 -1.35
N GLY A 16 -4.62 -11.74 -0.59
CA GLY A 16 -4.72 -11.68 0.86
C GLY A 16 -3.67 -12.50 1.63
N TYR A 17 -2.52 -12.84 1.01
CA TYR A 17 -1.47 -13.61 1.70
C TYR A 17 -0.90 -12.87 2.90
N MET A 18 -0.56 -11.60 2.76
CA MET A 18 -0.07 -10.79 3.89
C MET A 18 -1.13 -10.63 4.97
N MET A 19 -2.39 -10.41 4.59
CA MET A 19 -3.51 -10.35 5.53
C MET A 19 -3.63 -11.63 6.35
N HIS A 20 -3.48 -12.79 5.70
CA HIS A 20 -3.50 -14.09 6.37
C HIS A 20 -2.35 -14.21 7.38
N ASP A 21 -1.12 -13.91 6.97
CA ASP A 21 0.05 -14.00 7.86
C ASP A 21 -0.09 -13.06 9.06
N LEU A 22 -0.58 -11.82 8.84
CA LEU A 22 -0.86 -10.88 9.92
C LEU A 22 -1.94 -11.41 10.88
N SER A 23 -2.95 -12.12 10.39
CA SER A 23 -3.99 -12.72 11.24
C SER A 23 -3.45 -13.82 12.16
N LEU A 24 -2.41 -14.52 11.74
CA LEU A 24 -1.72 -15.51 12.55
C LEU A 24 -0.77 -14.86 13.58
N LEU A 25 -0.13 -13.76 13.20
CA LEU A 25 0.81 -13.04 14.07
C LEU A 25 0.12 -12.22 15.15
N ILE A 26 -1.06 -11.68 14.86
CA ILE A 26 -1.83 -10.81 15.76
C ILE A 26 -3.27 -11.36 15.85
N PRO A 27 -3.47 -12.50 16.55
CA PRO A 27 -4.79 -13.12 16.66
C PRO A 27 -5.80 -12.17 17.31
N GLY A 28 -6.91 -11.91 16.61
CA GLY A 28 -7.97 -11.00 17.08
C GLY A 28 -7.91 -9.59 16.48
N ALA A 29 -6.83 -9.22 15.79
CA ALA A 29 -6.82 -7.97 15.03
C ALA A 29 -7.86 -7.99 13.89
N GLU A 30 -8.50 -6.85 13.65
CA GLU A 30 -9.34 -6.65 12.48
C GLU A 30 -8.47 -6.33 11.27
N ILE A 31 -8.38 -7.26 10.31
CA ILE A 31 -7.57 -7.09 9.11
C ILE A 31 -8.48 -6.94 7.91
N LYS A 32 -8.35 -5.82 7.20
CA LYS A 32 -9.05 -5.54 5.93
C LYS A 32 -8.05 -5.40 4.82
N GLY A 33 -8.47 -5.74 3.61
CA GLY A 33 -7.71 -5.52 2.39
C GLY A 33 -8.50 -4.76 1.35
N VAL A 34 -7.79 -3.99 0.54
CA VAL A 34 -8.33 -3.35 -0.66
C VAL A 34 -7.51 -3.77 -1.86
N ASP A 35 -8.19 -4.19 -2.91
CA ASP A 35 -7.58 -4.40 -4.23
C ASP A 35 -8.56 -3.96 -5.31
N ILE A 36 -8.07 -3.48 -6.45
CA ILE A 36 -8.91 -3.08 -7.58
C ILE A 36 -9.44 -4.29 -8.37
N SER A 37 -8.82 -5.44 -8.20
CA SER A 37 -9.08 -6.65 -8.99
C SER A 37 -10.15 -7.53 -8.36
N ASN A 38 -11.30 -7.66 -9.03
CA ASN A 38 -12.29 -8.68 -8.70
C ASN A 38 -11.69 -10.09 -8.73
N TYR A 39 -10.83 -10.37 -9.73
CA TYR A 39 -10.16 -11.67 -9.84
C TYR A 39 -9.30 -11.98 -8.61
N ALA A 40 -8.57 -10.98 -8.08
CA ALA A 40 -7.74 -11.16 -6.89
C ALA A 40 -8.62 -11.56 -5.68
N LYS A 41 -9.74 -10.89 -5.47
CA LYS A 41 -10.70 -11.22 -4.43
C LYS A 41 -11.30 -12.61 -4.62
N GLU A 42 -11.81 -12.95 -5.80
CA GLU A 42 -12.44 -14.24 -6.09
C GLU A 42 -11.48 -15.43 -5.93
N ASN A 43 -10.18 -15.20 -6.13
CA ASN A 43 -9.10 -16.19 -5.99
C ASN A 43 -8.26 -16.01 -4.73
N SER A 44 -8.75 -15.25 -3.76
CA SER A 44 -8.05 -15.01 -2.50
C SER A 44 -8.08 -16.22 -1.57
N ILE A 45 -7.26 -16.18 -0.53
CA ILE A 45 -7.32 -17.17 0.55
C ILE A 45 -8.72 -17.12 1.17
N GLU A 46 -9.37 -18.27 1.28
CA GLU A 46 -10.76 -18.41 1.73
C GLU A 46 -11.03 -17.68 3.05
N SER A 47 -10.12 -17.79 4.01
CA SER A 47 -10.24 -17.12 5.32
C SER A 47 -10.16 -15.57 5.25
N MET A 48 -9.68 -15.00 4.14
CA MET A 48 -9.53 -13.54 3.97
C MET A 48 -10.52 -12.94 2.97
N GLN A 49 -11.22 -13.75 2.18
CA GLN A 49 -12.05 -13.32 1.06
C GLN A 49 -13.12 -12.28 1.48
N ASP A 50 -13.79 -12.50 2.59
CA ASP A 50 -14.83 -11.60 3.12
C ASP A 50 -14.25 -10.29 3.67
N ASN A 51 -12.96 -10.25 3.96
CA ASN A 51 -12.24 -9.08 4.44
C ASN A 51 -11.64 -8.22 3.32
N ILE A 52 -11.70 -8.68 2.07
CA ILE A 52 -11.21 -7.94 0.90
C ILE A 52 -12.35 -7.14 0.27
N VAL A 53 -12.13 -5.84 0.16
CA VAL A 53 -13.04 -4.91 -0.54
C VAL A 53 -12.45 -4.57 -1.90
N VAL A 54 -13.25 -4.69 -2.95
CA VAL A 54 -12.83 -4.26 -4.29
C VAL A 54 -13.05 -2.76 -4.40
N ALA A 55 -11.95 -2.00 -4.38
CA ALA A 55 -11.97 -0.55 -4.48
C ALA A 55 -10.63 0.00 -5.00
N ASN A 56 -10.62 1.26 -5.43
CA ASN A 56 -9.39 1.94 -5.82
C ASN A 56 -8.74 2.58 -4.58
N ALA A 57 -7.41 2.51 -4.49
CA ALA A 57 -6.64 3.12 -3.41
C ALA A 57 -6.80 4.66 -3.31
N ASN A 58 -7.17 5.33 -4.40
CA ASN A 58 -7.44 6.77 -4.44
C ASN A 58 -8.81 7.17 -3.86
N ASN A 59 -9.65 6.18 -3.46
CA ASN A 59 -10.96 6.41 -2.85
C ASN A 59 -11.32 5.22 -1.95
N LEU A 60 -10.78 5.21 -0.74
CA LEU A 60 -10.93 4.13 0.22
C LEU A 60 -12.31 4.16 0.90
N PRO A 61 -13.08 3.05 0.91
CA PRO A 61 -14.42 3.00 1.47
C PRO A 61 -14.41 2.81 3.01
N PHE A 62 -13.56 3.57 3.70
CA PHE A 62 -13.42 3.51 5.16
C PHE A 62 -13.50 4.91 5.77
N PRO A 63 -13.93 5.02 7.04
CA PRO A 63 -13.96 6.32 7.74
C PRO A 63 -12.56 6.87 8.01
N ASP A 64 -12.51 8.16 8.34
CA ASP A 64 -11.30 8.82 8.80
C ASP A 64 -10.82 8.19 10.13
N ASP A 65 -9.50 8.19 10.35
CA ASP A 65 -8.86 7.73 11.58
C ASP A 65 -9.34 6.33 12.05
N TYR A 66 -9.51 5.41 11.10
CA TYR A 66 -10.07 4.09 11.41
C TYR A 66 -9.02 3.03 11.72
N PHE A 67 -7.90 3.02 10.99
CA PHE A 67 -6.88 1.98 11.09
C PHE A 67 -5.70 2.39 11.96
N ASP A 68 -5.26 1.48 12.81
CA ASP A 68 -4.05 1.65 13.63
C ASP A 68 -2.78 1.45 12.81
N LEU A 69 -2.86 0.65 11.74
CA LEU A 69 -1.79 0.47 10.74
C LEU A 69 -2.38 0.38 9.33
N VAL A 70 -1.81 1.14 8.41
CA VAL A 70 -2.09 1.02 6.97
C VAL A 70 -0.80 0.62 6.25
N ILE A 71 -0.86 -0.41 5.42
CA ILE A 71 0.27 -0.94 4.66
C ILE A 71 -0.04 -0.84 3.17
N ALA A 72 0.94 -0.43 2.36
CA ALA A 72 0.87 -0.51 0.90
C ALA A 72 2.23 -0.92 0.35
N ILE A 73 2.36 -2.16 -0.11
CA ILE A 73 3.62 -2.72 -0.59
C ILE A 73 3.54 -2.97 -2.08
N ASN A 74 4.44 -2.35 -2.85
CA ASN A 74 4.54 -2.46 -4.30
C ASN A 74 3.21 -2.22 -5.05
N THR A 75 2.43 -1.25 -4.55
CA THR A 75 1.08 -0.99 -5.06
C THR A 75 0.93 0.42 -5.64
N LEU A 76 1.33 1.44 -4.89
CA LEU A 76 0.99 2.83 -5.22
C LEU A 76 1.68 3.34 -6.48
N HIS A 77 2.88 2.86 -6.76
CA HIS A 77 3.60 3.19 -7.99
C HIS A 77 2.92 2.65 -9.28
N ASN A 78 1.99 1.70 -9.15
CA ASN A 78 1.19 1.21 -10.29
C ASN A 78 0.04 2.15 -10.68
N LEU A 79 -0.22 3.18 -9.89
CA LEU A 79 -1.22 4.20 -10.19
C LEU A 79 -0.62 5.32 -11.04
N PRO A 80 -1.42 5.98 -11.90
CA PRO A 80 -1.04 7.27 -12.49
C PRO A 80 -0.71 8.27 -11.38
N LEU A 81 0.20 9.21 -11.63
CA LEU A 81 0.72 10.15 -10.63
C LEU A 81 -0.38 10.87 -9.82
N ILE A 82 -1.44 11.31 -10.50
CA ILE A 82 -2.55 12.01 -9.83
C ILE A 82 -3.29 11.10 -8.84
N ASP A 83 -3.52 9.84 -9.24
CA ASP A 83 -4.18 8.85 -8.39
C ASP A 83 -3.24 8.36 -7.27
N CYS A 84 -1.95 8.24 -7.55
CA CYS A 84 -0.93 7.93 -6.57
C CYS A 84 -0.90 8.99 -5.45
N LYS A 85 -0.87 10.28 -5.81
CA LYS A 85 -0.96 11.38 -4.83
C LYS A 85 -2.26 11.32 -4.02
N GLN A 86 -3.38 11.04 -4.67
CA GLN A 86 -4.65 10.92 -3.98
C GLN A 86 -4.69 9.70 -3.05
N ALA A 87 -4.09 8.57 -3.44
CA ALA A 87 -3.98 7.41 -2.58
C ALA A 87 -3.18 7.69 -1.29
N PHE A 88 -2.10 8.47 -1.36
CA PHE A 88 -1.39 8.92 -0.16
C PHE A 88 -2.26 9.81 0.76
N ARG A 89 -3.11 10.67 0.18
CA ARG A 89 -4.06 11.46 0.98
C ARG A 89 -5.11 10.57 1.64
N GLU A 90 -5.58 9.53 0.94
CA GLU A 90 -6.49 8.54 1.52
C GLU A 90 -5.81 7.72 2.62
N ILE A 91 -4.55 7.31 2.45
CA ILE A 91 -3.77 6.67 3.53
C ILE A 91 -3.73 7.57 4.75
N ASN A 92 -3.36 8.85 4.59
CA ASN A 92 -3.34 9.80 5.71
C ASN A 92 -4.73 9.94 6.36
N ARG A 93 -5.81 9.96 5.57
CA ARG A 93 -7.17 10.13 6.05
C ARG A 93 -7.64 8.95 6.90
N VAL A 94 -7.40 7.73 6.44
CA VAL A 94 -7.89 6.52 7.14
C VAL A 94 -6.96 6.04 8.25
N THR A 95 -5.72 6.54 8.30
CA THR A 95 -4.72 6.17 9.30
C THR A 95 -4.90 6.95 10.58
N LYS A 96 -5.04 6.23 11.68
CA LYS A 96 -5.09 6.81 13.05
C LYS A 96 -3.69 6.99 13.63
N ASN A 97 -2.81 6.01 13.46
CA ASN A 97 -1.51 5.97 14.12
C ASN A 97 -0.34 5.85 13.13
N ASN A 98 -0.24 4.75 12.43
CA ASN A 98 0.95 4.41 11.63
C ASN A 98 0.58 3.97 10.23
N SER A 99 1.42 4.31 9.27
CA SER A 99 1.37 3.75 7.92
C SER A 99 2.77 3.39 7.44
N PHE A 100 2.85 2.40 6.56
CA PHE A 100 4.07 1.96 5.92
C PHE A 100 3.85 1.74 4.43
N VAL A 101 4.72 2.31 3.61
CA VAL A 101 4.66 2.11 2.16
C VAL A 101 6.00 1.60 1.62
N MET A 102 5.93 0.75 0.61
CA MET A 102 7.10 0.34 -0.17
C MET A 102 6.82 0.58 -1.65
N ASN A 103 7.70 1.33 -2.29
CA ASN A 103 7.62 1.65 -3.71
C ASN A 103 8.95 1.38 -4.41
N ASP A 104 8.87 1.16 -5.72
CA ASP A 104 10.04 1.12 -6.58
C ASP A 104 10.68 2.50 -6.66
N ALA A 105 12.01 2.58 -6.58
CA ALA A 105 12.76 3.82 -6.68
C ALA A 105 14.17 3.59 -7.22
N TRP A 106 14.85 4.67 -7.60
CA TRP A 106 16.29 4.66 -7.94
C TRP A 106 17.03 5.85 -7.31
N ARG A 107 18.34 5.70 -7.21
CA ARG A 107 19.21 6.76 -6.67
C ARG A 107 20.05 7.46 -7.73
N ASP A 108 20.35 6.77 -8.83
CA ASP A 108 21.24 7.22 -9.89
C ASP A 108 20.79 6.70 -11.26
N ASP A 109 21.46 7.13 -12.32
CA ASP A 109 21.12 6.75 -13.70
C ASP A 109 21.21 5.24 -13.95
N ARG A 110 22.14 4.53 -13.29
CA ARG A 110 22.26 3.08 -13.41
C ARG A 110 21.06 2.39 -12.78
N GLY A 111 20.69 2.77 -11.57
CA GLY A 111 19.50 2.28 -10.87
C GLY A 111 18.23 2.59 -11.65
N LYS A 112 18.15 3.79 -12.26
CA LYS A 112 17.04 4.16 -13.15
C LYS A 112 16.91 3.21 -14.33
N GLN A 113 18.02 2.90 -15.00
CA GLN A 113 18.00 1.97 -16.14
C GLN A 113 17.61 0.54 -15.71
N SER A 114 18.14 0.05 -14.57
CA SER A 114 17.74 -1.25 -14.01
C SER A 114 16.25 -1.27 -13.69
N MET A 115 15.72 -0.22 -13.08
CA MET A 115 14.29 -0.12 -12.76
C MET A 115 13.41 -0.08 -14.01
N LEU A 116 13.81 0.63 -15.07
CA LEU A 116 13.09 0.66 -16.35
C LEU A 116 13.07 -0.72 -17.02
N ASN A 117 14.14 -1.50 -16.90
CA ASN A 117 14.19 -2.87 -17.44
C ASN A 117 13.38 -3.86 -16.59
N TRP A 118 13.31 -3.65 -15.28
CA TRP A 118 12.55 -4.46 -14.33
C TRP A 118 11.04 -4.24 -14.42
N ASN A 119 10.64 -2.99 -14.68
CA ASN A 119 9.25 -2.60 -14.54
C ASN A 119 8.31 -3.26 -15.54
N LEU A 120 7.20 -3.79 -14.98
CA LEU A 120 6.10 -4.35 -15.77
C LEU A 120 4.79 -3.55 -15.65
N THR A 121 4.55 -2.91 -14.50
CA THR A 121 3.22 -2.38 -14.16
C THR A 121 3.22 -0.95 -13.64
N ALA A 122 4.37 -0.42 -13.16
CA ALA A 122 4.41 0.92 -12.61
C ALA A 122 4.12 1.98 -13.67
N LEU A 123 3.24 2.92 -13.31
CA LEU A 123 2.87 4.10 -14.08
C LEU A 123 3.50 5.37 -13.49
N THR A 124 3.87 5.34 -12.21
CA THR A 124 4.58 6.41 -11.51
C THR A 124 6.00 5.95 -11.20
N TYR A 125 6.96 6.54 -11.88
CA TYR A 125 8.38 6.25 -11.74
C TYR A 125 9.10 7.44 -11.15
N MET A 126 9.83 7.23 -10.06
CA MET A 126 10.48 8.32 -9.35
C MET A 126 11.83 7.89 -8.78
N SER A 127 12.75 8.87 -8.70
CA SER A 127 13.91 8.77 -7.83
C SER A 127 13.49 8.79 -6.36
N CYS A 128 14.40 8.41 -5.46
CA CYS A 128 14.15 8.55 -4.02
C CYS A 128 13.80 10.01 -3.66
N ASP A 129 14.53 10.96 -4.23
CA ASP A 129 14.32 12.40 -3.96
C ASP A 129 12.94 12.88 -4.43
N ASP A 130 12.51 12.46 -5.64
CA ASP A 130 11.18 12.81 -6.16
C ASP A 130 10.05 12.21 -5.30
N TRP A 131 10.23 10.97 -4.79
CA TRP A 131 9.28 10.37 -3.86
C TRP A 131 9.21 11.16 -2.54
N GLU A 132 10.34 11.58 -1.99
CA GLU A 132 10.37 12.39 -0.77
C GLU A 132 9.72 13.77 -0.98
N GLU A 133 9.86 14.36 -2.16
CA GLU A 133 9.15 15.60 -2.51
C GLU A 133 7.64 15.36 -2.61
N LEU A 134 7.22 14.26 -3.24
CA LEU A 134 5.81 13.88 -3.27
C LEU A 134 5.26 13.67 -1.86
N PHE A 135 5.99 13.00 -0.96
CA PHE A 135 5.54 12.81 0.43
C PHE A 135 5.34 14.13 1.16
N LYS A 136 6.23 15.12 0.94
CA LYS A 136 6.06 16.46 1.48
C LYS A 136 4.82 17.15 0.91
N GLU A 137 4.60 17.03 -0.41
CA GLU A 137 3.44 17.64 -1.09
C GLU A 137 2.10 17.11 -0.56
N VAL A 138 2.01 15.80 -0.29
CA VAL A 138 0.80 15.16 0.20
C VAL A 138 0.71 15.03 1.72
N ASP A 139 1.67 15.62 2.45
CA ASP A 139 1.82 15.55 3.91
C ASP A 139 1.84 14.10 4.46
N TYR A 140 2.50 13.19 3.72
CA TYR A 140 2.66 11.80 4.17
C TYR A 140 3.67 11.74 5.33
N LYS A 141 3.25 11.11 6.46
CA LYS A 141 4.03 11.07 7.69
C LYS A 141 4.40 9.64 8.13
N GLY A 142 3.98 8.67 7.34
CA GLY A 142 4.28 7.26 7.63
C GLY A 142 5.72 6.88 7.33
N ASP A 143 6.06 5.67 7.71
CA ASP A 143 7.34 5.06 7.35
C ASP A 143 7.32 4.59 5.90
N TYR A 144 8.51 4.51 5.28
CA TYR A 144 8.63 4.04 3.91
C TYR A 144 9.92 3.26 3.66
N TYR A 145 9.91 2.46 2.61
CA TYR A 145 11.06 1.74 2.11
C TYR A 145 11.11 1.78 0.58
N TRP A 146 12.31 1.74 0.03
CA TRP A 146 12.53 1.69 -1.42
C TRP A 146 12.95 0.30 -1.87
N PHE A 147 12.25 -0.24 -2.86
CA PHE A 147 12.74 -1.38 -3.62
C PHE A 147 13.64 -0.87 -4.75
N PHE A 148 14.81 -1.46 -4.89
CA PHE A 148 15.77 -1.18 -5.96
C PHE A 148 15.93 -2.42 -6.83
N ALA A 149 15.71 -2.29 -8.15
CA ALA A 149 16.04 -3.34 -9.09
C ALA A 149 17.57 -3.40 -9.29
N GLU A 150 18.18 -4.58 -9.16
CA GLU A 150 19.61 -4.81 -9.36
C GLU A 150 19.95 -5.09 -10.86
#